data_053f42424d2802345353288e2951013a
#
_entry.id   053f42424d2802345353288e2951013a
#
_cell.length_a   1.000
_cell.length_b   1.000
_cell.length_c   1.000
_cell.angle_alpha   90.00
_cell.angle_beta   90.00
_cell.angle_gamma   90.00
#
_symmetry.space_group_name_H-M   'P 1'
#
loop_
_entity.id
_entity.type
_entity.pdbx_description
1 polymer ?
#
loop_
_entity_poly.entity_id
_entity_poly.type
_entity_poly.pdbx_seq_one_letter_code
_entity_poly.pdbx_strand_id
1 'polypeptide(L)'
;MIVLLHGLIHLMGFAKAFHFAEMSQLTQPISKMSGILWLITSILFITVFLLFLLKQNYWWIIAVAAILLSQSLIVQNWRDAKFGTILNSAILLPVIIAFIGALPSSLANIYKAEVQKRLAPMYTLPDLTETDIKHLPDTVQKYLRYTGAIGKPKVNNFRLEFRGEMKQKMGAKWMNISSEQYNFYDDYARFFYIKSSLYGIPFDGLHKYVGNKATMQIKVASLFEVVHAKGKEMDLSDTVTLFNDMCVFAPAALIDKNIQWEQVDPLTVKATFTNTDISITAMLTFNEKGELINFISDDRYYSENGEKFMNYKWSTPLSGYKDFNGRKISTYGEAIWHTPEGEFAYARFDVKEIEYNLEDYK
;
A
#
# COMPACT_ATOMS: atom_id res chain seq x y z
N MET A 1 -24.74 6.15 6.55
CA MET A 1 -26.11 6.19 7.08
C MET A 1 -26.27 7.17 8.27
N ILE A 2 -25.48 7.08 9.35
CA ILE A 2 -25.58 7.96 10.55
C ILE A 2 -25.51 9.45 10.18
N VAL A 3 -24.58 9.84 9.31
CA VAL A 3 -24.39 11.24 8.87
C VAL A 3 -25.66 11.81 8.22
N LEU A 4 -26.28 11.04 7.30
CA LEU A 4 -27.52 11.46 6.64
C LEU A 4 -28.66 11.60 7.65
N LEU A 5 -28.84 10.60 8.54
CA LEU A 5 -29.89 10.64 9.57
C LEU A 5 -29.72 11.86 10.47
N HIS A 6 -28.49 12.14 10.93
CA HIS A 6 -28.18 13.29 11.76
C HIS A 6 -28.47 14.61 11.04
N GLY A 7 -28.12 14.70 9.75
CA GLY A 7 -28.49 15.83 8.92
C GLY A 7 -30.01 16.05 8.83
N LEU A 8 -30.79 14.99 8.59
CA LEU A 8 -32.24 15.08 8.53
C LEU A 8 -32.87 15.51 9.85
N ILE A 9 -32.32 15.07 11.00
CA ILE A 9 -32.79 15.51 12.33
C ILE A 9 -32.66 17.02 12.50
N HIS A 10 -31.66 17.66 11.90
CA HIS A 10 -31.50 19.11 11.96
C HIS A 10 -32.62 19.88 11.25
N LEU A 11 -33.35 19.28 10.29
CA LEU A 11 -34.53 19.90 9.69
C LEU A 11 -35.64 20.17 10.71
N MET A 12 -35.68 19.45 11.84
CA MET A 12 -36.68 19.68 12.88
C MET A 12 -36.58 21.10 13.48
N GLY A 13 -35.36 21.59 13.73
CA GLY A 13 -35.13 22.93 14.26
C GLY A 13 -35.54 24.00 13.27
N PHE A 14 -35.29 23.80 11.98
CA PHE A 14 -35.75 24.69 10.92
C PHE A 14 -37.28 24.69 10.83
N ALA A 15 -37.93 23.52 10.74
CA ALA A 15 -39.37 23.39 10.66
C ALA A 15 -40.09 24.06 11.83
N LYS A 16 -39.55 23.90 13.05
CA LYS A 16 -40.10 24.58 14.24
C LYS A 16 -39.96 26.09 14.16
N ALA A 17 -38.77 26.63 13.82
CA ALA A 17 -38.51 28.06 13.77
C ALA A 17 -39.40 28.82 12.79
N PHE A 18 -39.82 28.15 11.69
CA PHE A 18 -40.65 28.71 10.64
C PHE A 18 -42.11 28.25 10.72
N HIS A 19 -42.50 27.54 11.77
CA HIS A 19 -43.85 27.01 12.01
C HIS A 19 -44.38 26.12 10.86
N PHE A 20 -43.49 25.39 10.20
CA PHE A 20 -43.87 24.41 9.16
C PHE A 20 -44.45 23.12 9.76
N ALA A 21 -44.08 22.80 10.99
CA ALA A 21 -44.62 21.67 11.73
C ALA A 21 -44.49 21.88 13.24
N GLU A 22 -45.40 21.28 14.01
CA GLU A 22 -45.27 21.19 15.46
C GLU A 22 -44.27 20.11 15.81
N MET A 23 -43.23 20.47 16.58
CA MET A 23 -42.15 19.59 17.02
C MET A 23 -42.18 19.44 18.53
N SER A 24 -42.93 18.43 19.01
CA SER A 24 -43.09 18.17 20.46
C SER A 24 -41.77 17.84 21.16
N GLN A 25 -40.80 17.33 20.39
CA GLN A 25 -39.46 16.95 20.89
C GLN A 25 -38.57 18.19 21.17
N LEU A 26 -38.88 19.32 20.61
CA LEU A 26 -38.16 20.58 20.84
C LEU A 26 -39.08 21.48 21.68
N THR A 27 -38.84 21.58 22.99
CA THR A 27 -39.72 22.33 23.88
C THR A 27 -39.35 23.81 23.96
N GLN A 28 -38.08 24.14 23.68
CA GLN A 28 -37.60 25.55 23.74
C GLN A 28 -37.94 26.31 22.48
N PRO A 29 -38.18 27.64 22.56
CA PRO A 29 -38.40 28.48 21.40
C PRO A 29 -37.13 28.59 20.54
N ILE A 30 -37.25 28.49 19.22
CA ILE A 30 -36.15 28.64 18.27
C ILE A 30 -36.36 29.87 17.44
N SER A 31 -35.41 30.80 17.46
CA SER A 31 -35.49 32.02 16.62
C SER A 31 -35.34 31.66 15.14
N LYS A 32 -35.85 32.51 14.23
CA LYS A 32 -35.71 32.32 12.80
C LYS A 32 -34.23 32.23 12.36
N MET A 33 -33.35 33.06 12.96
CA MET A 33 -31.92 33.00 12.68
C MET A 33 -31.32 31.65 13.07
N SER A 34 -31.64 31.14 14.27
CA SER A 34 -31.23 29.79 14.70
C SER A 34 -31.80 28.71 13.77
N GLY A 35 -33.07 28.86 13.33
CA GLY A 35 -33.68 27.93 12.38
C GLY A 35 -32.94 27.86 11.04
N ILE A 36 -32.44 29.00 10.54
CA ILE A 36 -31.57 29.01 9.34
C ILE A 36 -30.26 28.25 9.60
N LEU A 37 -29.64 28.41 10.76
CA LEU A 37 -28.44 27.67 11.11
C LEU A 37 -28.68 26.14 11.20
N TRP A 38 -29.87 25.74 11.71
CA TRP A 38 -30.31 24.34 11.70
C TRP A 38 -30.42 23.79 10.28
N LEU A 39 -30.98 24.58 9.32
CA LEU A 39 -31.07 24.20 7.91
C LEU A 39 -29.67 24.07 7.28
N ILE A 40 -28.81 25.08 7.50
CA ILE A 40 -27.42 25.03 7.00
C ILE A 40 -26.71 23.79 7.49
N THR A 41 -26.85 23.45 8.80
CA THR A 41 -26.25 22.24 9.37
C THR A 41 -26.77 20.97 8.69
N SER A 42 -28.08 20.89 8.42
CA SER A 42 -28.66 19.79 7.66
C SER A 42 -28.03 19.65 6.27
N ILE A 43 -27.94 20.76 5.53
CA ILE A 43 -27.34 20.78 4.18
C ILE A 43 -25.87 20.33 4.24
N LEU A 44 -25.09 20.80 5.23
CA LEU A 44 -23.69 20.38 5.39
C LEU A 44 -23.56 18.87 5.61
N PHE A 45 -24.36 18.27 6.50
CA PHE A 45 -24.30 16.82 6.71
C PHE A 45 -24.75 16.01 5.48
N ILE A 46 -25.77 16.47 4.77
CA ILE A 46 -26.18 15.86 3.49
C ILE A 46 -25.04 15.94 2.48
N THR A 47 -24.38 17.10 2.37
CA THR A 47 -23.20 17.28 1.51
C THR A 47 -22.06 16.33 1.90
N VAL A 48 -21.76 16.20 3.20
CA VAL A 48 -20.76 15.23 3.70
C VAL A 48 -21.10 13.81 3.28
N PHE A 49 -22.37 13.42 3.43
CA PHE A 49 -22.83 12.10 3.02
C PHE A 49 -22.63 11.85 1.52
N LEU A 50 -22.98 12.81 0.68
CA LEU A 50 -22.80 12.73 -0.78
C LEU A 50 -21.31 12.67 -1.16
N LEU A 51 -20.46 13.53 -0.59
CA LEU A 51 -19.03 13.53 -0.84
C LEU A 51 -18.38 12.20 -0.43
N PHE A 52 -18.81 11.64 0.70
CA PHE A 52 -18.35 10.33 1.15
C PHE A 52 -18.75 9.20 0.17
N LEU A 53 -19.99 9.19 -0.31
CA LEU A 53 -20.44 8.22 -1.32
C LEU A 53 -19.66 8.36 -2.65
N LEU A 54 -19.36 9.59 -3.06
CA LEU A 54 -18.56 9.90 -4.25
C LEU A 54 -17.06 9.71 -4.03
N LYS A 55 -16.64 9.18 -2.87
CA LYS A 55 -15.23 8.92 -2.48
C LYS A 55 -14.32 10.15 -2.61
N GLN A 56 -14.84 11.35 -2.38
CA GLN A 56 -14.06 12.58 -2.42
C GLN A 56 -13.18 12.70 -1.18
N ASN A 57 -11.87 12.91 -1.35
CA ASN A 57 -10.90 12.90 -0.25
C ASN A 57 -11.05 14.06 0.76
N TYR A 58 -11.79 15.11 0.43
CA TYR A 58 -11.99 16.31 1.26
C TYR A 58 -13.30 16.34 2.04
N TRP A 59 -14.10 15.25 2.04
CA TRP A 59 -15.38 15.16 2.76
C TRP A 59 -15.26 15.54 4.23
N TRP A 60 -14.14 15.22 4.88
CA TRP A 60 -13.88 15.46 6.30
C TRP A 60 -13.80 16.95 6.64
N ILE A 61 -13.36 17.81 5.72
CA ILE A 61 -13.28 19.26 5.94
C ILE A 61 -14.69 19.83 6.13
N ILE A 62 -15.63 19.45 5.28
CA ILE A 62 -17.03 19.87 5.40
C ILE A 62 -17.66 19.25 6.65
N ALA A 63 -17.27 18.02 7.02
CA ALA A 63 -17.76 17.37 8.23
C ALA A 63 -17.34 18.10 9.50
N VAL A 64 -16.11 18.64 9.57
CA VAL A 64 -15.67 19.47 10.70
C VAL A 64 -16.60 20.69 10.86
N ALA A 65 -16.86 21.42 9.79
CA ALA A 65 -17.77 22.57 9.83
C ALA A 65 -19.19 22.18 10.26
N ALA A 66 -19.70 21.06 9.74
CA ALA A 66 -21.01 20.53 10.11
C ALA A 66 -21.10 20.17 11.59
N ILE A 67 -20.09 19.48 12.13
CA ILE A 67 -20.03 19.09 13.55
C ILE A 67 -19.94 20.31 14.46
N LEU A 68 -19.10 21.29 14.14
CA LEU A 68 -18.94 22.50 14.94
C LEU A 68 -20.26 23.30 15.01
N LEU A 69 -20.91 23.48 13.88
CA LEU A 69 -22.19 24.19 13.85
C LEU A 69 -23.29 23.40 14.55
N SER A 70 -23.38 22.09 14.31
CA SER A 70 -24.30 21.18 14.98
C SER A 70 -24.12 21.23 16.50
N GLN A 71 -22.87 21.10 16.98
CA GLN A 71 -22.60 21.10 18.42
C GLN A 71 -22.96 22.43 19.07
N SER A 72 -22.74 23.55 18.37
CA SER A 72 -23.14 24.88 18.86
C SER A 72 -24.65 24.97 19.02
N LEU A 73 -25.43 24.48 18.08
CA LEU A 73 -26.90 24.44 18.13
C LEU A 73 -27.41 23.49 19.22
N ILE A 74 -26.76 22.34 19.41
CA ILE A 74 -27.09 21.37 20.47
C ILE A 74 -26.86 22.02 21.85
N VAL A 75 -25.74 22.72 22.04
CA VAL A 75 -25.44 23.40 23.31
C VAL A 75 -26.48 24.48 23.62
N GLN A 76 -26.89 25.27 22.63
CA GLN A 76 -27.94 26.29 22.79
C GLN A 76 -29.30 25.67 23.14
N ASN A 77 -29.58 24.46 22.67
CA ASN A 77 -30.83 23.73 22.90
C ASN A 77 -30.61 22.44 23.74
N TRP A 78 -29.69 22.49 24.71
CA TRP A 78 -29.20 21.32 25.44
C TRP A 78 -30.29 20.44 26.02
N ARG A 79 -31.32 21.08 26.59
CA ARG A 79 -32.43 20.37 27.23
C ARG A 79 -33.07 19.36 26.25
N ASP A 80 -33.26 19.75 25.01
CA ASP A 80 -34.00 18.98 24.00
C ASP A 80 -33.06 18.19 23.07
N ALA A 81 -31.84 18.69 22.81
CA ALA A 81 -30.98 18.18 21.74
C ALA A 81 -29.70 17.47 22.21
N LYS A 82 -29.46 17.32 23.53
CA LYS A 82 -28.20 16.79 24.10
C LYS A 82 -27.74 15.45 23.52
N PHE A 83 -28.66 14.57 23.15
CA PHE A 83 -28.34 13.28 22.53
C PHE A 83 -27.72 13.39 21.13
N GLY A 84 -27.87 14.52 20.46
CA GLY A 84 -27.18 14.82 19.20
C GLY A 84 -25.66 14.86 19.36
N THR A 85 -25.14 15.15 20.57
CA THR A 85 -23.71 15.11 20.87
C THR A 85 -23.12 13.70 20.66
N ILE A 86 -23.91 12.64 20.94
CA ILE A 86 -23.47 11.24 20.72
C ILE A 86 -23.25 11.00 19.23
N LEU A 87 -24.17 11.50 18.37
CA LEU A 87 -24.04 11.38 16.92
C LEU A 87 -22.86 12.20 16.40
N ASN A 88 -22.68 13.43 16.89
CA ASN A 88 -21.50 14.24 16.55
C ASN A 88 -20.20 13.52 16.94
N SER A 89 -20.12 12.92 18.11
CA SER A 89 -18.95 12.15 18.57
C SER A 89 -18.68 10.93 17.70
N ALA A 90 -19.73 10.21 17.30
CA ALA A 90 -19.60 9.07 16.39
C ALA A 90 -19.12 9.47 14.98
N ILE A 91 -19.53 10.65 14.49
CA ILE A 91 -19.08 11.19 13.20
C ILE A 91 -17.67 11.78 13.32
N LEU A 92 -17.30 12.35 14.46
CA LEU A 92 -15.98 12.95 14.69
C LEU A 92 -14.85 11.92 14.59
N LEU A 93 -15.07 10.68 15.04
CA LEU A 93 -14.04 9.64 15.02
C LEU A 93 -13.48 9.38 13.59
N PRO A 94 -14.29 9.04 12.56
CA PRO A 94 -13.78 8.90 11.20
C PRO A 94 -13.23 10.21 10.60
N VAL A 95 -13.71 11.38 11.04
CA VAL A 95 -13.18 12.68 10.64
C VAL A 95 -11.75 12.86 11.14
N ILE A 96 -11.46 12.51 12.39
CA ILE A 96 -10.11 12.56 12.96
C ILE A 96 -9.17 11.61 12.19
N ILE A 97 -9.62 10.39 11.90
CA ILE A 97 -8.84 9.42 11.12
C ILE A 97 -8.51 9.98 9.73
N ALA A 98 -9.49 10.56 9.04
CA ALA A 98 -9.31 11.15 7.72
C ALA A 98 -8.36 12.37 7.76
N PHE A 99 -8.50 13.22 8.78
CA PHE A 99 -7.61 14.38 8.99
C PHE A 99 -6.15 13.93 9.19
N ILE A 100 -5.91 12.95 10.07
CA ILE A 100 -4.55 12.45 10.33
C ILE A 100 -3.98 11.77 9.09
N GLY A 101 -4.80 11.02 8.33
CA GLY A 101 -4.40 10.44 7.05
C GLY A 101 -4.03 11.48 5.99
N ALA A 102 -4.56 12.70 6.09
CA ALA A 102 -4.21 13.80 5.19
C ALA A 102 -2.94 14.58 5.58
N LEU A 103 -2.40 14.37 6.80
CA LEU A 103 -1.18 15.06 7.25
C LEU A 103 0.06 14.61 6.43
N PRO A 104 1.05 15.48 6.24
CA PRO A 104 2.32 15.11 5.60
C PRO A 104 3.05 13.94 6.28
N SER A 105 2.81 13.73 7.57
CA SER A 105 3.38 12.64 8.40
C SER A 105 2.63 11.31 8.28
N SER A 106 1.56 11.22 7.50
CA SER A 106 0.89 9.95 7.21
C SER A 106 1.77 9.06 6.34
N LEU A 107 1.66 7.73 6.48
CA LEU A 107 2.46 6.80 5.69
C LEU A 107 2.21 6.95 4.18
N ALA A 108 0.96 7.25 3.78
CA ALA A 108 0.61 7.53 2.39
C ALA A 108 1.34 8.75 1.81
N ASN A 109 1.40 9.86 2.57
CA ASN A 109 2.04 11.08 2.11
C ASN A 109 3.58 10.97 2.18
N ILE A 110 4.13 10.26 3.17
CA ILE A 110 5.56 9.92 3.22
C ILE A 110 5.93 9.08 1.98
N TYR A 111 5.17 8.02 1.69
CA TYR A 111 5.37 7.18 0.51
C TYR A 111 5.40 8.01 -0.77
N LYS A 112 4.35 8.82 -0.99
CA LYS A 112 4.25 9.69 -2.16
C LYS A 112 5.44 10.64 -2.28
N ALA A 113 5.80 11.32 -1.20
CA ALA A 113 6.90 12.29 -1.19
C ALA A 113 8.26 11.62 -1.47
N GLU A 114 8.52 10.43 -0.90
CA GLU A 114 9.77 9.69 -1.12
C GLU A 114 9.89 9.18 -2.56
N VAL A 115 8.79 8.69 -3.14
CA VAL A 115 8.74 8.27 -4.54
C VAL A 115 8.96 9.48 -5.47
N GLN A 116 8.23 10.59 -5.25
CA GLN A 116 8.37 11.80 -6.06
C GLN A 116 9.77 12.38 -6.09
N LYS A 117 10.54 12.28 -4.99
CA LYS A 117 11.95 12.74 -4.95
C LYS A 117 12.85 11.95 -5.88
N ARG A 118 12.50 10.70 -6.22
CA ARG A 118 13.32 9.81 -7.05
C ARG A 118 12.89 9.79 -8.50
N LEU A 119 11.63 10.13 -8.77
CA LEU A 119 11.16 10.31 -10.14
C LEU A 119 11.74 11.60 -10.69
N ALA A 120 12.39 11.50 -11.83
CA ALA A 120 12.99 12.62 -12.54
C ALA A 120 12.82 12.42 -14.05
N PRO A 121 12.83 13.47 -14.86
CA PRO A 121 12.85 13.34 -16.29
C PRO A 121 14.02 12.43 -16.70
N MET A 122 13.71 11.39 -17.43
CA MET A 122 14.67 10.37 -17.84
C MET A 122 15.06 10.57 -19.30
N TYR A 123 16.35 10.49 -19.59
CA TYR A 123 16.78 10.29 -20.96
C TYR A 123 16.29 8.92 -21.44
N THR A 124 15.94 8.81 -22.73
CA THR A 124 15.59 7.53 -23.31
C THR A 124 16.66 6.50 -23.02
N LEU A 125 16.34 5.48 -22.24
CA LEU A 125 17.26 4.39 -21.96
C LEU A 125 17.50 3.55 -23.22
N PRO A 126 18.75 3.09 -23.46
CA PRO A 126 19.03 2.21 -24.57
C PRO A 126 18.28 0.88 -24.42
N ASP A 127 17.94 0.29 -25.54
CA ASP A 127 17.35 -1.04 -25.56
C ASP A 127 18.32 -2.09 -25.03
N LEU A 128 17.79 -3.10 -24.37
CA LEU A 128 18.54 -4.28 -23.99
C LEU A 128 18.80 -5.13 -25.24
N THR A 129 20.06 -5.46 -25.49
CA THR A 129 20.48 -6.21 -26.67
C THR A 129 20.95 -7.62 -26.33
N GLU A 130 21.01 -8.49 -27.34
CA GLU A 130 21.63 -9.82 -27.20
C GLU A 130 23.10 -9.74 -26.74
N THR A 131 23.79 -8.65 -27.05
CA THR A 131 25.17 -8.46 -26.61
C THR A 131 25.26 -8.19 -25.12
N ASP A 132 24.30 -7.45 -24.56
CA ASP A 132 24.27 -7.12 -23.12
C ASP A 132 24.12 -8.38 -22.25
N ILE A 133 23.49 -9.46 -22.76
CA ILE A 133 23.18 -10.66 -21.97
C ILE A 133 24.20 -11.81 -22.18
N LYS A 134 25.17 -11.70 -23.09
CA LYS A 134 26.11 -12.79 -23.42
C LYS A 134 26.90 -13.32 -22.25
N HIS A 135 27.16 -12.51 -21.24
CA HIS A 135 27.91 -12.88 -20.04
C HIS A 135 27.08 -13.64 -18.99
N LEU A 136 25.76 -13.68 -19.15
CA LEU A 136 24.85 -14.34 -18.23
C LEU A 136 24.77 -15.86 -18.52
N PRO A 137 24.42 -16.68 -17.51
CA PRO A 137 24.12 -18.11 -17.74
C PRO A 137 23.03 -18.31 -18.79
N ASP A 138 23.12 -19.38 -19.56
CA ASP A 138 22.15 -19.67 -20.65
C ASP A 138 20.70 -19.69 -20.17
N THR A 139 20.48 -20.20 -18.96
CA THR A 139 19.17 -20.23 -18.31
C THR A 139 18.61 -18.82 -18.08
N VAL A 140 19.42 -17.87 -17.62
CA VAL A 140 19.02 -16.47 -17.43
C VAL A 140 18.82 -15.78 -18.79
N GLN A 141 19.68 -16.03 -19.78
CA GLN A 141 19.49 -15.51 -21.14
C GLN A 141 18.15 -15.99 -21.73
N LYS A 142 17.81 -17.28 -21.53
CA LYS A 142 16.53 -17.85 -21.99
C LYS A 142 15.34 -17.15 -21.33
N TYR A 143 15.43 -16.88 -20.02
CA TYR A 143 14.40 -16.13 -19.28
C TYR A 143 14.24 -14.71 -19.81
N LEU A 144 15.32 -13.97 -20.07
CA LEU A 144 15.26 -12.61 -20.64
C LEU A 144 14.62 -12.57 -22.02
N ARG A 145 14.89 -13.57 -22.86
CA ARG A 145 14.22 -13.70 -24.16
C ARG A 145 12.73 -14.04 -23.99
N TYR A 146 12.41 -15.00 -23.10
CA TYR A 146 11.03 -15.40 -22.79
C TYR A 146 10.18 -14.22 -22.30
N THR A 147 10.73 -13.39 -21.42
CA THR A 147 10.04 -12.21 -20.88
C THR A 147 9.89 -11.07 -21.90
N GLY A 148 10.50 -11.16 -23.08
CA GLY A 148 10.48 -10.10 -24.08
C GLY A 148 11.26 -8.86 -23.64
N ALA A 149 12.26 -9.02 -22.78
CA ALA A 149 13.11 -7.92 -22.34
C ALA A 149 14.04 -7.42 -23.44
N ILE A 150 14.47 -8.31 -24.35
CA ILE A 150 15.37 -8.00 -25.47
C ILE A 150 14.65 -7.11 -26.50
N GLY A 151 15.32 -6.08 -26.98
CA GLY A 151 14.79 -5.10 -27.94
C GLY A 151 13.82 -4.10 -27.31
N LYS A 152 13.84 -3.96 -25.99
CA LYS A 152 13.09 -2.96 -25.23
C LYS A 152 14.00 -2.13 -24.33
N PRO A 153 13.62 -0.90 -23.98
CA PRO A 153 14.40 -0.06 -23.07
C PRO A 153 14.79 -0.80 -21.80
N LYS A 154 16.02 -0.63 -21.35
CA LYS A 154 16.47 -1.09 -20.03
C LYS A 154 15.55 -0.51 -18.93
N VAL A 155 15.45 -1.19 -17.80
CA VAL A 155 14.54 -0.78 -16.72
C VAL A 155 15.34 -0.08 -15.63
N ASN A 156 14.99 1.18 -15.37
CA ASN A 156 15.54 1.96 -14.27
C ASN A 156 14.60 2.00 -13.07
N ASN A 157 13.30 2.09 -13.32
CA ASN A 157 12.28 1.99 -12.29
C ASN A 157 11.03 1.30 -12.82
N PHE A 158 10.19 0.85 -11.90
CA PHE A 158 8.82 0.44 -12.21
C PHE A 158 7.85 0.85 -11.10
N ARG A 159 6.58 0.98 -11.47
CA ARG A 159 5.41 1.03 -10.59
C ARG A 159 4.61 -0.24 -10.76
N LEU A 160 4.12 -0.78 -9.66
CA LEU A 160 3.37 -2.03 -9.61
C LEU A 160 2.18 -1.91 -8.66
N GLU A 161 1.00 -2.33 -9.12
CA GLU A 161 -0.17 -2.49 -8.27
C GLU A 161 -0.50 -3.96 -8.05
N PHE A 162 -0.71 -4.32 -6.79
CA PHE A 162 -1.18 -5.63 -6.38
C PHE A 162 -2.56 -5.58 -5.74
N ARG A 163 -3.29 -6.65 -5.90
CA ARG A 163 -4.30 -7.11 -4.94
C ARG A 163 -3.87 -8.46 -4.41
N GLY A 164 -4.26 -8.76 -3.18
CA GLY A 164 -3.86 -10.02 -2.60
C GLY A 164 -4.43 -10.21 -1.21
N GLU A 165 -3.84 -11.16 -0.54
CA GLU A 165 -4.20 -11.52 0.82
C GLU A 165 -2.93 -11.70 1.65
N MET A 166 -2.99 -11.33 2.93
CA MET A 166 -1.91 -11.55 3.88
C MET A 166 -2.43 -12.14 5.18
N LYS A 167 -1.54 -12.87 5.88
CA LYS A 167 -1.74 -13.36 7.25
C LYS A 167 -0.68 -12.75 8.16
N GLN A 168 -1.09 -12.37 9.35
CA GLN A 168 -0.16 -11.85 10.37
C GLN A 168 0.73 -12.95 10.95
N LYS A 169 0.17 -14.14 11.16
CA LYS A 169 0.88 -15.31 11.73
C LYS A 169 0.28 -16.61 11.23
N MET A 170 0.99 -17.71 11.45
CA MET A 170 0.50 -19.05 11.14
C MET A 170 -0.86 -19.30 11.81
N GLY A 171 -1.80 -19.92 11.08
CA GLY A 171 -3.16 -20.17 11.55
C GLY A 171 -4.11 -18.96 11.54
N ALA A 172 -3.63 -17.72 11.34
CA ALA A 172 -4.48 -16.56 11.21
C ALA A 172 -5.33 -16.60 9.93
N LYS A 173 -6.44 -15.85 9.93
CA LYS A 173 -7.29 -15.67 8.73
C LYS A 173 -6.58 -14.78 7.71
N TRP A 174 -6.85 -15.05 6.44
CA TRP A 174 -6.43 -14.18 5.34
C TRP A 174 -7.14 -12.82 5.43
N MET A 175 -6.39 -11.75 5.23
CA MET A 175 -6.87 -10.38 5.13
C MET A 175 -6.63 -9.87 3.73
N ASN A 176 -7.67 -9.34 3.08
CA ASN A 176 -7.52 -8.69 1.78
C ASN A 176 -6.65 -7.45 1.89
N ILE A 177 -5.77 -7.29 0.93
CA ILE A 177 -4.88 -6.15 0.82
C ILE A 177 -4.93 -5.54 -0.58
N SER A 178 -4.61 -4.26 -0.65
CA SER A 178 -4.21 -3.59 -1.89
C SER A 178 -2.89 -2.89 -1.63
N SER A 179 -1.99 -2.91 -2.62
CA SER A 179 -0.69 -2.28 -2.48
C SER A 179 -0.25 -1.61 -3.76
N GLU A 180 0.54 -0.57 -3.61
CA GLU A 180 1.27 0.10 -4.66
C GLU A 180 2.75 0.09 -4.31
N GLN A 181 3.59 -0.13 -5.31
CA GLN A 181 5.03 -0.28 -5.13
C GLN A 181 5.78 0.46 -6.23
N TYR A 182 6.88 1.12 -5.84
CA TYR A 182 7.88 1.62 -6.77
C TYR A 182 9.25 1.07 -6.40
N ASN A 183 9.96 0.55 -7.41
CA ASN A 183 11.36 0.14 -7.30
C ASN A 183 12.22 0.99 -8.24
N PHE A 184 13.45 1.28 -7.79
CA PHE A 184 14.47 2.02 -8.53
C PHE A 184 15.78 1.22 -8.52
N TYR A 185 16.48 1.20 -9.66
CA TYR A 185 17.69 0.39 -9.87
C TYR A 185 18.95 1.19 -10.20
N ASP A 186 18.84 2.50 -10.45
CA ASP A 186 19.99 3.42 -10.59
C ASP A 186 20.61 3.77 -9.23
N ASP A 187 19.78 3.94 -8.22
CA ASP A 187 20.12 4.07 -6.81
C ASP A 187 19.10 3.24 -6.03
N TYR A 188 19.49 2.02 -5.71
CA TYR A 188 18.57 0.98 -5.23
C TYR A 188 17.62 1.47 -4.17
N ALA A 189 16.33 1.48 -4.52
CA ALA A 189 15.26 1.78 -3.59
C ALA A 189 14.00 0.99 -3.90
N ARG A 190 13.26 0.71 -2.86
CA ARG A 190 11.95 0.06 -2.89
C ARG A 190 11.02 0.76 -1.92
N PHE A 191 9.86 1.13 -2.41
CA PHE A 191 8.78 1.69 -1.61
C PHE A 191 7.54 0.85 -1.84
N PHE A 192 7.12 0.11 -0.83
CA PHE A 192 5.93 -0.74 -0.87
C PHE A 192 4.92 -0.20 0.14
N TYR A 193 3.82 0.34 -0.38
CA TYR A 193 2.74 0.87 0.43
C TYR A 193 1.53 -0.06 0.35
N ILE A 194 1.02 -0.48 1.49
CA ILE A 194 -0.08 -1.44 1.62
C ILE A 194 -1.24 -0.82 2.38
N LYS A 195 -2.46 -1.13 1.94
CA LYS A 195 -3.71 -0.79 2.61
C LYS A 195 -4.53 -2.04 2.88
N SER A 196 -5.15 -2.09 4.06
CA SER A 196 -6.11 -3.11 4.42
C SER A 196 -7.08 -2.60 5.48
N SER A 197 -8.01 -3.44 5.88
CA SER A 197 -8.88 -3.17 7.03
C SER A 197 -9.19 -4.46 7.79
N LEU A 198 -9.29 -4.34 9.09
CA LEU A 198 -9.69 -5.43 9.98
C LEU A 198 -10.92 -4.98 10.77
N TYR A 199 -12.04 -5.69 10.62
CA TYR A 199 -13.33 -5.32 11.22
C TYR A 199 -13.78 -3.88 10.92
N GLY A 200 -13.48 -3.38 9.71
CA GLY A 200 -13.81 -2.01 9.30
C GLY A 200 -12.85 -0.93 9.81
N ILE A 201 -11.85 -1.28 10.62
CA ILE A 201 -10.79 -0.36 11.05
C ILE A 201 -9.67 -0.40 10.00
N PRO A 202 -9.36 0.73 9.34
CA PRO A 202 -8.31 0.76 8.34
C PRO A 202 -6.94 0.65 9.00
N PHE A 203 -6.01 -0.02 8.32
CA PHE A 203 -4.60 0.07 8.61
C PHE A 203 -3.80 0.21 7.32
N ASP A 204 -2.66 0.84 7.42
CA ASP A 204 -1.71 1.01 6.33
C ASP A 204 -0.29 0.67 6.80
N GLY A 205 0.52 0.25 5.85
CA GLY A 205 1.91 -0.07 6.07
C GLY A 205 2.79 0.51 4.97
N LEU A 206 3.95 0.99 5.38
CA LEU A 206 5.00 1.43 4.48
C LEU A 206 6.27 0.63 4.76
N HIS A 207 6.69 -0.14 3.77
CA HIS A 207 7.95 -0.84 3.75
C HIS A 207 8.89 -0.09 2.81
N LYS A 208 9.97 0.45 3.34
CA LYS A 208 10.90 1.31 2.63
C LYS A 208 12.31 0.73 2.71
N TYR A 209 12.95 0.59 1.57
CA TYR A 209 14.37 0.28 1.42
C TYR A 209 15.02 1.37 0.57
N VAL A 210 16.08 1.98 1.07
CA VAL A 210 16.78 3.07 0.39
C VAL A 210 18.29 2.91 0.61
N GLY A 211 19.04 2.85 -0.50
CA GLY A 211 20.45 2.50 -0.45
C GLY A 211 20.62 1.07 0.06
N ASN A 212 20.99 0.90 1.33
CA ASN A 212 21.10 -0.41 1.99
C ASN A 212 20.36 -0.45 3.34
N LYS A 213 19.41 0.48 3.56
CA LYS A 213 18.66 0.60 4.83
C LYS A 213 17.18 0.35 4.65
N ALA A 214 16.64 -0.50 5.51
CA ALA A 214 15.25 -0.90 5.51
C ALA A 214 14.48 -0.38 6.74
N THR A 215 13.22 -0.05 6.52
CA THR A 215 12.26 0.23 7.59
C THR A 215 10.89 -0.28 7.20
N MET A 216 10.17 -0.86 8.15
CA MET A 216 8.76 -1.21 8.00
C MET A 216 7.95 -0.58 9.12
N GLN A 217 6.92 0.18 8.74
CA GLN A 217 5.98 0.78 9.68
C GLN A 217 4.56 0.34 9.33
N ILE A 218 3.78 -0.01 10.36
CA ILE A 218 2.34 -0.29 10.20
C ILE A 218 1.60 0.57 11.20
N LYS A 219 0.58 1.31 10.71
CA LYS A 219 -0.30 2.15 11.54
C LYS A 219 -1.76 1.69 11.41
N VAL A 220 -2.44 1.60 12.55
CA VAL A 220 -3.89 1.35 12.63
C VAL A 220 -4.60 2.69 12.73
N ALA A 221 -5.63 2.89 11.89
CA ALA A 221 -6.40 4.13 11.79
C ALA A 221 -5.52 5.38 11.54
N SER A 222 -4.37 5.21 10.87
CA SER A 222 -3.32 6.23 10.66
C SER A 222 -2.75 6.86 11.95
N LEU A 223 -3.19 6.41 13.13
CA LEU A 223 -2.88 6.96 14.46
C LEU A 223 -1.87 6.12 15.24
N PHE A 224 -2.17 4.83 15.37
CA PHE A 224 -1.46 3.95 16.29
C PHE A 224 -0.41 3.15 15.51
N GLU A 225 0.87 3.43 15.74
CA GLU A 225 1.96 2.62 15.22
C GLU A 225 2.00 1.28 15.98
N VAL A 226 1.78 0.18 15.26
CA VAL A 226 1.75 -1.18 15.82
C VAL A 226 2.96 -2.00 15.42
N VAL A 227 3.68 -1.59 14.37
CA VAL A 227 4.95 -2.17 13.95
C VAL A 227 5.89 -1.04 13.54
N HIS A 228 7.14 -1.10 14.04
CA HIS A 228 8.24 -0.27 13.57
C HIS A 228 9.52 -1.11 13.57
N ALA A 229 9.75 -1.82 12.47
CA ALA A 229 10.92 -2.67 12.31
C ALA A 229 12.03 -1.94 11.55
N LYS A 230 13.27 -2.14 12.00
CA LYS A 230 14.51 -1.61 11.39
C LYS A 230 15.70 -2.39 11.93
N GLY A 231 16.87 -2.20 11.35
CA GLY A 231 18.12 -2.81 11.82
C GLY A 231 18.71 -3.76 10.79
N LYS A 232 19.81 -4.39 11.13
CA LYS A 232 20.61 -5.21 10.20
C LYS A 232 19.83 -6.38 9.58
N GLU A 233 18.97 -7.02 10.36
CA GLU A 233 18.12 -8.12 9.90
C GLU A 233 17.11 -7.64 8.86
N MET A 234 16.54 -6.44 9.07
CA MET A 234 15.66 -5.80 8.09
C MET A 234 16.43 -5.39 6.81
N ASP A 235 17.61 -4.78 6.98
CA ASP A 235 18.46 -4.35 5.87
C ASP A 235 18.79 -5.54 4.95
N LEU A 236 19.17 -6.69 5.54
CA LEU A 236 19.48 -7.91 4.81
C LEU A 236 18.23 -8.51 4.14
N SER A 237 17.12 -8.62 4.90
CA SER A 237 15.84 -9.14 4.39
C SER A 237 15.31 -8.35 3.21
N ASP A 238 15.47 -7.04 3.23
CA ASP A 238 14.97 -6.17 2.16
C ASP A 238 15.91 -6.12 0.96
N THR A 239 17.20 -6.36 1.15
CA THR A 239 18.11 -6.62 0.03
C THR A 239 17.65 -7.87 -0.74
N VAL A 240 17.26 -8.95 -0.03
CA VAL A 240 16.65 -10.15 -0.65
C VAL A 240 15.35 -9.77 -1.39
N THR A 241 14.49 -8.96 -0.76
CA THR A 241 13.21 -8.58 -1.36
C THR A 241 13.39 -7.71 -2.61
N LEU A 242 14.29 -6.73 -2.58
CA LEU A 242 14.62 -5.90 -3.75
C LEU A 242 15.12 -6.76 -4.92
N PHE A 243 16.01 -7.72 -4.64
CA PHE A 243 16.54 -8.63 -5.66
C PHE A 243 15.47 -9.59 -6.18
N ASN A 244 14.59 -10.09 -5.32
CA ASN A 244 13.43 -10.88 -5.75
C ASN A 244 12.54 -10.08 -6.70
N ASP A 245 12.21 -8.85 -6.34
CA ASP A 245 11.41 -7.96 -7.20
C ASP A 245 12.10 -7.69 -8.55
N MET A 246 13.42 -7.51 -8.57
CA MET A 246 14.20 -7.36 -9.78
C MET A 246 14.07 -8.60 -10.67
N CYS A 247 14.19 -9.79 -10.10
CA CYS A 247 14.06 -11.04 -10.82
C CYS A 247 12.67 -11.24 -11.43
N VAL A 248 11.62 -10.86 -10.70
CA VAL A 248 10.23 -11.15 -11.08
C VAL A 248 9.65 -10.06 -11.99
N PHE A 249 9.88 -8.79 -11.64
CA PHE A 249 9.17 -7.66 -12.27
C PHE A 249 10.03 -6.81 -13.19
N ALA A 250 11.36 -6.88 -13.07
CA ALA A 250 12.28 -6.12 -13.88
C ALA A 250 13.38 -6.99 -14.51
N PRO A 251 13.06 -8.06 -15.27
CA PRO A 251 14.09 -8.96 -15.81
C PRO A 251 15.19 -8.24 -16.58
N ALA A 252 14.87 -7.13 -17.28
CA ALA A 252 15.87 -6.34 -18.01
C ALA A 252 16.97 -5.71 -17.10
N ALA A 253 16.76 -5.65 -15.79
CA ALA A 253 17.75 -5.19 -14.82
C ALA A 253 18.74 -6.30 -14.39
N LEU A 254 18.52 -7.57 -14.76
CA LEU A 254 19.38 -8.70 -14.38
C LEU A 254 20.78 -8.69 -15.00
N ILE A 255 21.06 -7.75 -15.89
CA ILE A 255 22.41 -7.46 -16.42
C ILE A 255 23.27 -6.64 -15.43
N ASP A 256 22.75 -6.33 -14.26
CA ASP A 256 23.43 -5.51 -13.27
C ASP A 256 24.75 -6.16 -12.84
N LYS A 257 25.83 -5.38 -12.87
CA LYS A 257 27.19 -5.81 -12.50
C LYS A 257 27.33 -6.24 -11.03
N ASN A 258 26.38 -5.87 -10.19
CA ASN A 258 26.33 -6.23 -8.77
C ASN A 258 25.75 -7.63 -8.56
N ILE A 259 25.37 -8.33 -9.63
CA ILE A 259 24.90 -9.71 -9.60
C ILE A 259 25.98 -10.64 -10.13
N GLN A 260 26.39 -11.60 -9.31
CA GLN A 260 27.25 -12.71 -9.73
C GLN A 260 26.38 -13.95 -9.92
N TRP A 261 26.56 -14.62 -11.07
CA TRP A 261 25.77 -15.76 -11.46
C TRP A 261 26.60 -17.05 -11.49
N GLU A 262 26.00 -18.13 -11.00
CA GLU A 262 26.55 -19.49 -11.07
C GLU A 262 25.48 -20.45 -11.60
N GLN A 263 25.78 -21.18 -12.70
CA GLN A 263 24.88 -22.23 -13.20
C GLN A 263 25.01 -23.45 -12.31
N VAL A 264 23.90 -23.89 -11.69
CA VAL A 264 23.87 -25.07 -10.82
C VAL A 264 23.48 -26.32 -11.58
N ASP A 265 22.42 -26.21 -12.37
CA ASP A 265 21.91 -27.25 -13.25
C ASP A 265 21.19 -26.59 -14.46
N PRO A 266 20.69 -27.35 -15.46
CA PRO A 266 20.07 -26.78 -16.66
C PRO A 266 18.87 -25.82 -16.43
N LEU A 267 18.22 -25.90 -15.26
CA LEU A 267 17.05 -25.09 -14.91
C LEU A 267 17.22 -24.26 -13.64
N THR A 268 18.39 -24.34 -12.99
CA THR A 268 18.63 -23.66 -11.72
C THR A 268 19.93 -22.86 -11.76
N VAL A 269 19.84 -21.61 -11.33
CA VAL A 269 21.03 -20.76 -11.13
C VAL A 269 21.07 -20.26 -9.69
N LYS A 270 22.28 -20.09 -9.20
CA LYS A 270 22.55 -19.34 -7.96
C LYS A 270 22.98 -17.93 -8.33
N ALA A 271 22.40 -16.96 -7.66
CA ALA A 271 22.78 -15.58 -7.79
C ALA A 271 23.31 -15.05 -6.45
N THR A 272 24.38 -14.25 -6.52
CA THR A 272 24.84 -13.44 -5.39
C THR A 272 24.65 -11.98 -5.78
N PHE A 273 23.78 -11.26 -5.06
CA PHE A 273 23.55 -9.85 -5.26
C PHE A 273 24.17 -9.04 -4.14
N THR A 274 24.92 -8.01 -4.49
CA THR A 274 25.60 -7.14 -3.53
C THR A 274 25.12 -5.70 -3.70
N ASN A 275 24.59 -5.13 -2.61
CA ASN A 275 24.29 -3.72 -2.53
C ASN A 275 25.14 -3.07 -1.44
N THR A 276 26.10 -2.24 -1.84
CA THR A 276 27.09 -1.61 -0.95
C THR A 276 27.89 -2.66 -0.15
N ASP A 277 27.59 -2.85 1.12
CA ASP A 277 28.24 -3.78 2.05
C ASP A 277 27.38 -5.01 2.40
N ILE A 278 26.20 -5.13 1.80
CA ILE A 278 25.28 -6.24 2.03
C ILE A 278 25.29 -7.17 0.81
N SER A 279 25.67 -8.41 1.01
CA SER A 279 25.60 -9.48 0.01
C SER A 279 24.58 -10.53 0.43
N ILE A 280 23.74 -10.95 -0.49
CA ILE A 280 22.76 -12.01 -0.32
C ILE A 280 22.87 -13.04 -1.43
N THR A 281 22.37 -14.23 -1.17
CA THR A 281 22.30 -15.32 -2.14
C THR A 281 20.87 -15.75 -2.40
N ALA A 282 20.60 -16.17 -3.62
CA ALA A 282 19.33 -16.75 -4.01
C ALA A 282 19.49 -17.87 -5.03
N MET A 283 18.61 -18.86 -4.92
CA MET A 283 18.44 -19.91 -5.92
C MET A 283 17.22 -19.59 -6.75
N LEU A 284 17.40 -19.47 -8.07
CA LEU A 284 16.36 -19.21 -9.02
C LEU A 284 16.11 -20.48 -9.85
N THR A 285 14.87 -20.97 -9.83
CA THR A 285 14.45 -22.14 -10.60
C THR A 285 13.55 -21.74 -11.75
N PHE A 286 13.86 -22.24 -12.92
CA PHE A 286 13.11 -21.97 -14.15
C PHE A 286 12.48 -23.27 -14.68
N ASN A 287 11.49 -23.14 -15.53
CA ASN A 287 10.96 -24.27 -16.28
C ASN A 287 11.57 -24.35 -17.69
N GLU A 288 11.24 -25.41 -18.40
CA GLU A 288 11.74 -25.63 -19.77
C GLU A 288 11.29 -24.55 -20.77
N LYS A 289 10.26 -23.77 -20.48
CA LYS A 289 9.83 -22.63 -21.31
C LYS A 289 10.71 -21.40 -21.10
N GLY A 290 11.48 -21.36 -20.00
CA GLY A 290 12.25 -20.20 -19.56
C GLY A 290 11.50 -19.29 -18.58
N GLU A 291 10.40 -19.73 -17.99
CA GLU A 291 9.69 -19.01 -16.94
C GLU A 291 10.41 -19.19 -15.60
N LEU A 292 10.64 -18.13 -14.85
CA LEU A 292 11.06 -18.20 -13.46
C LEU A 292 9.87 -18.71 -12.63
N ILE A 293 10.02 -19.87 -12.01
CA ILE A 293 8.94 -20.51 -11.25
C ILE A 293 9.13 -20.46 -9.75
N ASN A 294 10.35 -20.23 -9.28
CA ASN A 294 10.61 -20.06 -7.86
C ASN A 294 11.90 -19.26 -7.61
N PHE A 295 11.91 -18.51 -6.54
CA PHE A 295 13.06 -17.82 -5.97
C PHE A 295 13.17 -18.24 -4.51
N ILE A 296 14.36 -18.64 -4.05
CA ILE A 296 14.60 -19.11 -2.68
C ILE A 296 15.84 -18.41 -2.14
N SER A 297 15.76 -17.91 -0.90
CA SER A 297 16.91 -17.36 -0.17
C SER A 297 16.89 -17.80 1.30
N ASP A 298 18.08 -18.05 1.83
CA ASP A 298 18.31 -18.32 3.26
C ASP A 298 18.74 -17.04 4.01
N ASP A 299 18.88 -15.89 3.32
CA ASP A 299 19.39 -14.64 3.86
C ASP A 299 18.26 -13.70 4.32
N ARG A 300 17.13 -14.25 4.77
CA ARG A 300 15.99 -13.46 5.18
C ARG A 300 15.54 -13.77 6.61
N TYR A 301 15.03 -12.75 7.31
CA TYR A 301 14.64 -12.86 8.71
C TYR A 301 13.13 -12.67 8.88
N TYR A 302 12.50 -13.61 9.54
CA TYR A 302 11.11 -13.57 9.97
C TYR A 302 10.96 -12.80 11.28
N SER A 303 9.92 -12.00 11.38
CA SER A 303 9.50 -11.35 12.63
C SER A 303 7.98 -11.18 12.66
N GLU A 304 7.33 -11.49 13.77
CA GLU A 304 5.89 -11.26 13.96
C GLU A 304 5.58 -9.81 14.30
N ASN A 305 6.44 -9.14 15.04
CA ASN A 305 6.20 -7.81 15.62
C ASN A 305 7.28 -6.77 15.29
N GLY A 306 8.32 -7.16 14.55
CA GLY A 306 9.44 -6.29 14.21
C GLY A 306 10.51 -6.14 15.30
N GLU A 307 10.41 -6.90 16.41
CA GLU A 307 11.37 -6.82 17.54
C GLU A 307 12.32 -8.01 17.60
N LYS A 308 11.79 -9.22 17.38
CA LYS A 308 12.57 -10.46 17.38
C LYS A 308 12.64 -10.99 15.98
N PHE A 309 13.86 -11.29 15.53
CA PHE A 309 14.14 -11.79 14.21
C PHE A 309 14.68 -13.22 14.27
N MET A 310 14.16 -14.07 13.38
CA MET A 310 14.59 -15.47 13.23
C MET A 310 14.93 -15.69 11.76
N ASN A 311 16.13 -16.23 11.50
CA ASN A 311 16.52 -16.54 10.14
C ASN A 311 15.83 -17.84 9.71
N TYR A 312 14.99 -17.73 8.68
CA TYR A 312 14.33 -18.87 8.05
C TYR A 312 14.46 -18.77 6.53
N LYS A 313 14.53 -19.93 5.89
CA LYS A 313 14.42 -20.02 4.44
C LYS A 313 13.12 -19.37 3.98
N TRP A 314 13.22 -18.60 2.90
CA TRP A 314 12.09 -17.89 2.31
C TRP A 314 12.00 -18.18 0.82
N SER A 315 10.80 -18.39 0.31
CA SER A 315 10.58 -18.65 -1.11
C SER A 315 9.41 -17.89 -1.68
N THR A 316 9.46 -17.66 -3.00
CA THR A 316 8.37 -17.07 -3.79
C THR A 316 8.08 -17.94 -5.01
N PRO A 317 7.22 -18.95 -4.88
CA PRO A 317 6.71 -19.67 -6.04
C PRO A 317 5.85 -18.73 -6.90
N LEU A 318 6.04 -18.82 -8.22
CA LEU A 318 5.51 -17.91 -9.23
C LEU A 318 4.72 -18.65 -10.30
N SER A 319 3.68 -18.00 -10.83
CA SER A 319 2.88 -18.55 -11.93
C SER A 319 2.09 -17.47 -12.67
N GLY A 320 1.32 -17.87 -13.71
CA GLY A 320 0.37 -16.98 -14.37
C GLY A 320 1.01 -15.89 -15.21
N TYR A 321 2.06 -16.21 -15.98
CA TYR A 321 2.72 -15.24 -16.85
C TYR A 321 1.74 -14.60 -17.83
N LYS A 322 1.74 -13.26 -17.89
CA LYS A 322 0.95 -12.45 -18.82
C LYS A 322 1.80 -11.38 -19.48
N ASP A 323 1.35 -10.95 -20.65
CA ASP A 323 1.99 -9.87 -21.38
C ASP A 323 1.47 -8.50 -20.93
N PHE A 324 2.39 -7.60 -20.59
CA PHE A 324 2.15 -6.19 -20.32
C PHE A 324 2.97 -5.36 -21.30
N ASN A 325 2.35 -4.92 -22.38
CA ASN A 325 2.98 -4.12 -23.41
C ASN A 325 4.24 -4.78 -24.00
N GLY A 326 4.15 -6.10 -24.24
CA GLY A 326 5.21 -6.93 -24.80
C GLY A 326 6.29 -7.34 -23.79
N ARG A 327 6.10 -7.13 -22.49
CA ARG A 327 6.90 -7.72 -21.42
C ARG A 327 6.06 -8.75 -20.68
N LYS A 328 6.53 -10.00 -20.62
CA LYS A 328 5.86 -11.07 -19.88
C LYS A 328 6.41 -11.14 -18.48
N ILE A 329 5.54 -11.04 -17.48
CA ILE A 329 5.88 -11.21 -16.08
C ILE A 329 4.91 -12.19 -15.41
N SER A 330 5.34 -12.80 -14.32
CA SER A 330 4.45 -13.57 -13.43
C SER A 330 3.41 -12.64 -12.82
N THR A 331 2.13 -13.02 -12.91
CA THR A 331 1.05 -12.23 -12.32
C THR A 331 0.55 -12.79 -10.98
N TYR A 332 1.00 -13.97 -10.59
CA TYR A 332 0.69 -14.57 -9.30
C TYR A 332 1.96 -15.06 -8.61
N GLY A 333 2.09 -14.76 -7.33
CA GLY A 333 3.16 -15.25 -6.48
C GLY A 333 2.70 -15.38 -5.04
N GLU A 334 3.32 -16.31 -4.33
CA GLU A 334 3.17 -16.45 -2.89
C GLU A 334 4.49 -16.09 -2.19
N ALA A 335 4.43 -15.63 -0.95
CA ALA A 335 5.59 -15.46 -0.10
C ALA A 335 5.49 -16.45 1.06
N ILE A 336 6.48 -17.35 1.15
CA ILE A 336 6.44 -18.51 2.04
C ILE A 336 7.67 -18.51 2.95
N TRP A 337 7.45 -18.60 4.25
CA TRP A 337 8.46 -18.95 5.23
C TRP A 337 8.50 -20.45 5.45
N HIS A 338 9.70 -21.04 5.47
CA HIS A 338 9.92 -22.43 5.83
C HIS A 338 10.39 -22.47 7.29
N THR A 339 9.44 -22.58 8.20
CA THR A 339 9.69 -22.58 9.64
C THR A 339 9.86 -24.01 10.17
N PRO A 340 10.38 -24.20 11.37
CA PRO A 340 10.43 -25.53 12.00
C PRO A 340 9.06 -26.21 12.16
N GLU A 341 8.00 -25.42 12.24
CA GLU A 341 6.60 -25.89 12.33
C GLU A 341 5.99 -26.24 10.97
N GLY A 342 6.68 -25.93 9.88
CA GLY A 342 6.25 -26.16 8.51
C GLY A 342 6.23 -24.91 7.64
N GLU A 343 5.66 -25.05 6.44
CA GLU A 343 5.54 -23.95 5.50
C GLU A 343 4.44 -22.98 5.92
N PHE A 344 4.78 -21.70 5.94
CA PHE A 344 3.88 -20.60 6.24
C PHE A 344 3.78 -19.64 5.06
N ALA A 345 2.80 -19.88 4.17
CA ALA A 345 2.43 -18.90 3.16
C ALA A 345 1.72 -17.72 3.86
N TYR A 346 2.41 -16.58 3.94
CA TYR A 346 1.89 -15.41 4.66
C TYR A 346 1.35 -14.34 3.73
N ALA A 347 1.69 -14.36 2.44
CA ALA A 347 1.18 -13.43 1.45
C ALA A 347 0.94 -14.12 0.11
N ARG A 348 -0.10 -13.65 -0.59
CA ARG A 348 -0.46 -14.00 -1.97
C ARG A 348 -0.75 -12.73 -2.71
N PHE A 349 -0.15 -12.59 -3.89
CA PHE A 349 -0.24 -11.36 -4.68
C PHE A 349 -0.70 -11.66 -6.10
N ASP A 350 -1.67 -10.86 -6.56
CA ASP A 350 -2.09 -10.76 -7.95
C ASP A 350 -1.70 -9.41 -8.52
N VAL A 351 -0.85 -9.40 -9.54
CA VAL A 351 -0.49 -8.20 -10.27
C VAL A 351 -1.70 -7.67 -11.04
N LYS A 352 -2.00 -6.39 -10.86
CA LYS A 352 -3.08 -5.70 -11.59
C LYS A 352 -2.53 -4.79 -12.68
N GLU A 353 -1.47 -4.08 -12.38
CA GLU A 353 -0.84 -3.15 -13.30
C GLU A 353 0.65 -3.09 -13.05
N ILE A 354 1.44 -2.95 -14.11
CA ILE A 354 2.87 -2.64 -14.04
C ILE A 354 3.22 -1.65 -15.13
N GLU A 355 4.02 -0.66 -14.77
CA GLU A 355 4.54 0.35 -15.66
C GLU A 355 6.03 0.56 -15.40
N TYR A 356 6.77 0.85 -16.45
CA TYR A 356 8.23 0.96 -16.40
C TYR A 356 8.70 2.35 -16.78
N ASN A 357 9.82 2.76 -16.20
CA ASN A 357 10.54 3.99 -16.55
C ASN A 357 9.65 5.23 -16.45
N LEU A 358 8.99 5.37 -15.31
CA LEU A 358 8.13 6.52 -15.01
C LEU A 358 8.98 7.74 -14.67
N GLU A 359 8.52 8.90 -15.13
CA GLU A 359 9.10 10.21 -14.84
C GLU A 359 8.30 10.97 -13.79
N ASP A 360 7.01 10.68 -13.67
CA ASP A 360 6.08 11.32 -12.76
C ASP A 360 5.35 10.30 -11.87
N TYR A 361 4.91 10.78 -10.70
CA TYR A 361 4.06 10.01 -9.79
C TYR A 361 2.65 9.87 -10.35
N LYS A 362 2.11 8.65 -10.34
CA LYS A 362 0.74 8.35 -10.74
C LYS A 362 -0.20 8.14 -9.58
#